data_e2744c641abc1b78c201ab1780f8f98b
#
_entry.id   e2744c641abc1b78c201ab1780f8f98b
#
_cell.length_a   1.000
_cell.length_b   1.000
_cell.length_c   1.000
_cell.angle_alpha   90.00
_cell.angle_beta   90.00
_cell.angle_gamma   90.00
#
_symmetry.space_group_name_H-M   'P 1'
#
loop_
_entity.id
_entity.type
_entity.pdbx_description
1 polymer ?
#
loop_
_entity_poly.entity_id
_entity_poly.type
_entity_poly.pdbx_seq_one_letter_code
_entity_poly.pdbx_strand_id
1 'polypeptide(L)'
;MDRNPYSPPQTDVREAVEPDLAGPRPKQVTWAVRLFWIELALSVLDGGLAWSIKESNTERLIDVAALLVTLPLEAWVIYKIGRRRNWARYVALASVIISVLLWYSAVRQGISADPVTTIMGAIELMLDGVALYLLFANPGRQWFK
;
A
#
# COMPACT_ATOMS: atom_id res chain seq x y z
N MET A 1 25.37 8.50 60.37
CA MET A 1 24.85 8.01 59.09
C MET A 1 25.02 9.14 58.09
N ASP A 2 26.15 9.13 57.39
CA ASP A 2 26.56 10.24 56.49
C ASP A 2 25.79 10.09 55.18
N ARG A 3 24.84 11.01 54.95
CA ARG A 3 24.26 11.16 53.63
C ARG A 3 25.34 11.80 52.77
N ASN A 4 25.85 11.05 51.80
CA ASN A 4 26.76 11.58 50.80
C ASN A 4 26.05 12.73 50.04
N PRO A 5 26.52 14.02 50.17
CA PRO A 5 25.86 15.13 49.53
C PRO A 5 26.03 15.16 48.01
N TYR A 6 26.82 14.26 47.46
CA TYR A 6 27.08 14.12 46.03
C TYR A 6 26.35 12.91 45.39
N SER A 7 25.41 12.27 46.13
CA SER A 7 24.56 11.30 45.48
C SER A 7 23.73 12.01 44.40
N PRO A 8 23.90 11.67 43.11
CA PRO A 8 23.02 12.21 42.09
C PRO A 8 21.58 11.84 42.47
N PRO A 9 20.62 12.74 42.23
CA PRO A 9 19.23 12.40 42.45
C PRO A 9 18.96 11.07 41.73
N GLN A 10 18.57 10.03 42.48
CA GLN A 10 18.04 8.83 41.89
C GLN A 10 16.69 9.24 41.29
N THR A 11 16.79 9.84 40.10
CA THR A 11 15.65 9.89 39.21
C THR A 11 15.32 8.42 39.01
N ASP A 12 14.24 7.93 39.61
CA ASP A 12 13.61 6.73 39.15
C ASP A 12 13.38 6.95 37.66
N VAL A 13 14.33 6.53 36.86
CA VAL A 13 14.11 6.31 35.44
C VAL A 13 13.28 5.03 35.43
N ARG A 14 12.07 5.09 35.97
CA ARG A 14 11.00 4.36 35.35
C ARG A 14 11.16 4.76 33.91
N GLU A 15 11.69 3.84 33.10
CA GLU A 15 11.50 3.92 31.67
C GLU A 15 10.08 4.42 31.52
N ALA A 16 9.96 5.70 31.20
CA ALA A 16 8.70 6.23 30.78
C ALA A 16 8.40 5.34 29.57
N VAL A 17 7.64 4.28 29.85
CA VAL A 17 6.94 3.55 28.79
C VAL A 17 6.26 4.70 28.09
N GLU A 18 6.88 5.17 27.00
CA GLU A 18 6.27 6.21 26.18
C GLU A 18 4.86 5.72 25.99
N PRO A 19 3.87 6.38 26.60
CA PRO A 19 2.51 5.95 26.43
C PRO A 19 2.37 5.89 24.95
N ASP A 20 1.95 4.74 24.42
CA ASP A 20 1.74 4.55 22.99
C ASP A 20 0.83 5.69 22.51
N LEU A 21 1.47 6.84 22.22
CA LEU A 21 0.82 8.07 21.76
C LEU A 21 0.12 7.84 20.42
N ALA A 22 0.36 6.68 19.83
CA ALA A 22 -0.36 6.13 18.72
C ALA A 22 -1.70 5.61 19.24
N GLY A 23 -2.69 6.48 19.35
CA GLY A 23 -4.07 6.08 19.56
C GLY A 23 -4.49 4.94 18.62
N PRO A 24 -5.60 4.24 18.91
CA PRO A 24 -6.06 3.11 18.12
C PRO A 24 -6.12 3.49 16.65
N ARG A 25 -5.72 2.56 15.78
CA ARG A 25 -5.70 2.75 14.34
C ARG A 25 -7.06 3.24 13.83
N PRO A 26 -7.14 4.39 13.13
CA PRO A 26 -8.40 4.91 12.62
C PRO A 26 -9.07 3.91 11.68
N LYS A 27 -10.38 3.78 11.77
CA LYS A 27 -11.18 2.89 10.89
C LYS A 27 -10.88 3.14 9.40
N GLN A 28 -10.66 4.39 9.03
CA GLN A 28 -10.33 4.78 7.65
C GLN A 28 -9.02 4.14 7.15
N VAL A 29 -7.97 4.16 7.96
CA VAL A 29 -6.69 3.50 7.62
C VAL A 29 -6.86 1.99 7.53
N THR A 30 -7.69 1.41 8.41
CA THR A 30 -8.01 -0.01 8.36
C THR A 30 -8.73 -0.38 7.06
N TRP A 31 -9.71 0.44 6.65
CA TRP A 31 -10.42 0.24 5.38
C TRP A 31 -9.50 0.43 4.18
N ALA A 32 -8.67 1.47 4.17
CA ALA A 32 -7.68 1.70 3.10
C ALA A 32 -6.77 0.49 2.90
N VAL A 33 -6.22 -0.05 3.99
CA VAL A 33 -5.37 -1.24 3.91
C VAL A 33 -6.13 -2.48 3.43
N ARG A 34 -7.41 -2.63 3.81
CA ARG A 34 -8.24 -3.73 3.28
C ARG A 34 -8.49 -3.58 1.79
N LEU A 35 -8.75 -2.36 1.32
CA LEU A 35 -8.96 -2.09 -0.10
C LEU A 35 -7.70 -2.43 -0.92
N PHE A 36 -6.52 -2.03 -0.48
CA PHE A 36 -5.26 -2.41 -1.12
C PHE A 36 -5.02 -3.92 -1.14
N TRP A 37 -5.40 -4.65 -0.08
CA TRP A 37 -5.32 -6.11 -0.10
C TRP A 37 -6.32 -6.75 -1.06
N ILE A 38 -7.51 -6.18 -1.21
CA ILE A 38 -8.51 -6.62 -2.20
C ILE A 38 -8.00 -6.37 -3.61
N GLU A 39 -7.45 -5.16 -3.86
CA GLU A 39 -6.85 -4.79 -5.13
C GLU A 39 -5.71 -5.72 -5.50
N LEU A 40 -4.76 -6.00 -4.58
CA LEU A 40 -3.70 -6.97 -4.80
C LEU A 40 -4.23 -8.36 -5.18
N ALA A 41 -5.31 -8.80 -4.55
CA ALA A 41 -5.94 -10.07 -4.90
C ALA A 41 -6.58 -10.06 -6.31
N LEU A 42 -7.19 -8.92 -6.70
CA LEU A 42 -7.74 -8.74 -8.04
C LEU A 42 -6.63 -8.72 -9.09
N SER A 43 -5.50 -8.06 -8.85
CA SER A 43 -4.35 -8.04 -9.76
C SER A 43 -3.78 -9.44 -10.01
N VAL A 44 -3.79 -10.32 -9.00
CA VAL A 44 -3.42 -11.74 -9.18
C VAL A 44 -4.42 -12.46 -10.10
N LEU A 45 -5.70 -12.19 -9.92
CA LEU A 45 -6.76 -12.80 -10.76
C LEU A 45 -6.68 -12.30 -12.20
N ASP A 46 -6.50 -10.97 -12.39
CA ASP A 46 -6.35 -10.37 -13.71
C ASP A 46 -5.10 -10.91 -14.44
N GLY A 47 -3.97 -10.99 -13.75
CA GLY A 47 -2.75 -11.61 -14.26
C GLY A 47 -2.96 -13.08 -14.65
N GLY A 48 -3.74 -13.85 -13.88
CA GLY A 48 -4.10 -15.22 -14.18
C GLY A 48 -5.01 -15.35 -15.43
N LEU A 49 -5.96 -14.44 -15.59
CA LEU A 49 -6.81 -14.35 -16.77
C LEU A 49 -6.00 -13.96 -18.00
N ALA A 50 -5.17 -12.93 -17.89
CA ALA A 50 -4.28 -12.50 -18.96
C ALA A 50 -3.34 -13.62 -19.44
N TRP A 51 -2.84 -14.46 -18.51
CA TRP A 51 -2.06 -15.63 -18.83
C TRP A 51 -2.80 -16.62 -19.73
N SER A 52 -4.09 -16.84 -19.47
CA SER A 52 -4.89 -17.86 -20.19
C SER A 52 -5.16 -17.48 -21.66
N ILE A 53 -5.18 -16.19 -21.98
CA ILE A 53 -5.50 -15.68 -23.32
C ILE A 53 -4.26 -15.36 -24.18
N LYS A 54 -3.07 -15.27 -23.57
CA LYS A 54 -1.83 -14.99 -24.31
C LYS A 54 -1.32 -16.24 -25.02
N GLU A 55 -0.96 -16.10 -26.29
CA GLU A 55 -0.41 -17.19 -27.09
C GLU A 55 1.10 -17.31 -26.97
N SER A 56 1.80 -16.18 -26.79
CA SER A 56 3.26 -16.13 -26.75
C SER A 56 3.83 -16.54 -25.38
N ASN A 57 4.69 -17.55 -25.36
CA ASN A 57 5.40 -17.96 -24.14
C ASN A 57 6.33 -16.87 -23.60
N THR A 58 6.91 -16.06 -24.47
CA THR A 58 7.79 -14.95 -24.05
C THR A 58 7.01 -13.89 -23.30
N GLU A 59 5.83 -13.50 -23.79
CA GLU A 59 4.96 -12.53 -23.08
C GLU A 59 4.51 -13.07 -21.73
N ARG A 60 4.13 -14.35 -21.67
CA ARG A 60 3.77 -15.03 -20.40
C ARG A 60 4.91 -14.97 -19.38
N LEU A 61 6.14 -15.22 -19.82
CA LEU A 61 7.32 -15.17 -18.92
C LEU A 61 7.58 -13.75 -18.42
N ILE A 62 7.42 -12.75 -19.28
CA ILE A 62 7.58 -11.33 -18.88
C ILE A 62 6.54 -10.96 -17.83
N ASP A 63 5.26 -11.33 -18.03
CA ASP A 63 4.21 -11.04 -17.07
C ASP A 63 4.44 -11.73 -15.72
N VAL A 64 4.82 -13.00 -15.73
CA VAL A 64 5.14 -13.71 -14.48
C VAL A 64 6.33 -13.07 -13.77
N ALA A 65 7.38 -12.71 -14.50
CA ALA A 65 8.53 -12.02 -13.92
C ALA A 65 8.12 -10.66 -13.31
N ALA A 66 7.26 -9.91 -14.00
CA ALA A 66 6.71 -8.67 -13.49
C ALA A 66 5.90 -8.89 -12.21
N LEU A 67 4.97 -9.84 -12.19
CA LEU A 67 4.16 -10.18 -11.02
C LEU A 67 5.01 -10.63 -9.82
N LEU A 68 6.04 -11.45 -10.06
CA LEU A 68 6.96 -11.91 -9.00
C LEU A 68 7.73 -10.75 -8.33
N VAL A 69 7.90 -9.63 -9.02
CA VAL A 69 8.56 -8.45 -8.47
C VAL A 69 7.53 -7.48 -7.87
N THR A 70 6.44 -7.20 -8.58
CA THR A 70 5.46 -6.18 -8.16
C THR A 70 4.65 -6.62 -6.94
N LEU A 71 4.13 -7.85 -6.92
CA LEU A 71 3.28 -8.32 -5.82
C LEU A 71 3.97 -8.30 -4.45
N PRO A 72 5.22 -8.79 -4.28
CA PRO A 72 5.91 -8.66 -2.99
C PRO A 72 6.19 -7.21 -2.60
N LEU A 73 6.49 -6.35 -3.57
CA LEU A 73 6.75 -4.94 -3.33
C LEU A 73 5.48 -4.22 -2.86
N GLU A 74 4.36 -4.44 -3.51
CA GLU A 74 3.06 -3.90 -3.13
C GLU A 74 2.62 -4.40 -1.75
N ALA A 75 2.68 -5.71 -1.52
CA ALA A 75 2.38 -6.31 -0.22
C ALA A 75 3.25 -5.70 0.89
N TRP A 76 4.53 -5.44 0.62
CA TRP A 76 5.43 -4.80 1.56
C TRP A 76 5.04 -3.35 1.83
N VAL A 77 4.67 -2.57 0.80
CA VAL A 77 4.19 -1.19 0.95
C VAL A 77 2.89 -1.18 1.79
N ILE A 78 1.92 -2.05 1.48
CA ILE A 78 0.67 -2.18 2.23
C ILE A 78 0.95 -2.51 3.71
N TYR A 79 1.87 -3.44 3.96
CA TYR A 79 2.31 -3.77 5.31
C TYR A 79 2.93 -2.55 6.02
N LYS A 80 3.78 -1.76 5.34
CA LYS A 80 4.40 -0.55 5.91
C LYS A 80 3.38 0.57 6.17
N ILE A 81 2.35 0.70 5.34
CA ILE A 81 1.21 1.59 5.62
C ILE A 81 0.55 1.15 6.93
N GLY A 82 0.30 -0.14 7.10
CA GLY A 82 -0.24 -0.72 8.33
C GLY A 82 0.62 -0.48 9.57
N ARG A 83 1.93 -0.30 9.40
CA ARG A 83 2.92 -0.01 10.44
C ARG A 83 3.17 1.50 10.65
N ARG A 84 2.25 2.37 10.23
CA ARG A 84 2.33 3.82 10.41
C ARG A 84 3.55 4.49 9.75
N ARG A 85 4.12 3.89 8.72
CA ARG A 85 5.24 4.51 8.01
C ARG A 85 4.74 5.57 7.03
N ASN A 86 4.99 6.83 7.34
CA ASN A 86 4.51 7.97 6.56
C ASN A 86 4.96 7.93 5.07
N TRP A 87 6.18 7.48 4.79
CA TRP A 87 6.70 7.39 3.44
C TRP A 87 5.91 6.39 2.56
N ALA A 88 5.38 5.31 3.16
CA ALA A 88 4.69 4.26 2.43
C ALA A 88 3.43 4.75 1.70
N ARG A 89 2.70 5.72 2.26
CA ARG A 89 1.53 6.32 1.59
C ARG A 89 1.93 7.15 0.36
N TYR A 90 3.12 7.77 0.37
CA TYR A 90 3.61 8.51 -0.80
C TYR A 90 4.11 7.57 -1.89
N VAL A 91 4.68 6.43 -1.51
CA VAL A 91 5.02 5.37 -2.46
C VAL A 91 3.75 4.82 -3.09
N ALA A 92 2.72 4.51 -2.31
CA ALA A 92 1.42 4.08 -2.83
C ALA A 92 0.80 5.14 -3.77
N LEU A 93 0.88 6.42 -3.44
CA LEU A 93 0.42 7.49 -4.32
C LEU A 93 1.19 7.50 -5.65
N ALA A 94 2.51 7.36 -5.59
CA ALA A 94 3.35 7.34 -6.79
C ALA A 94 3.04 6.11 -7.67
N SER A 95 2.86 4.92 -7.07
CA SER A 95 2.50 3.71 -7.80
C SER A 95 1.15 3.86 -8.51
N VAL A 96 0.12 4.38 -7.83
CA VAL A 96 -1.19 4.62 -8.44
C VAL A 96 -1.12 5.62 -9.60
N ILE A 97 -0.33 6.70 -9.46
CA ILE A 97 -0.14 7.64 -10.58
C ILE A 97 0.48 6.93 -11.79
N ILE A 98 1.50 6.10 -11.57
CA ILE A 98 2.14 5.31 -12.63
C ILE A 98 1.13 4.34 -13.25
N SER A 99 0.34 3.63 -12.44
CA SER A 99 -0.70 2.71 -12.92
C SER A 99 -1.75 3.41 -13.78
N VAL A 100 -2.21 4.60 -13.38
CA VAL A 100 -3.13 5.42 -14.20
C VAL A 100 -2.53 5.77 -15.55
N LEU A 101 -1.27 6.20 -15.58
CA LEU A 101 -0.58 6.57 -16.83
C LEU A 101 -0.39 5.35 -17.75
N LEU A 102 0.00 4.22 -17.18
CA LEU A 102 0.18 2.97 -17.94
C LEU A 102 -1.17 2.47 -18.49
N TRP A 103 -2.20 2.41 -17.65
CA TRP A 103 -3.54 2.01 -18.08
C TRP A 103 -4.10 2.92 -19.17
N TYR A 104 -3.99 4.24 -18.97
CA TYR A 104 -4.41 5.21 -19.99
C TYR A 104 -3.66 5.03 -21.31
N SER A 105 -2.35 4.82 -21.26
CA SER A 105 -1.55 4.59 -22.46
C SER A 105 -1.94 3.29 -23.18
N ALA A 106 -2.21 2.21 -22.44
CA ALA A 106 -2.64 0.93 -22.98
C ALA A 106 -4.00 1.02 -23.68
N VAL A 107 -4.97 1.70 -23.05
CA VAL A 107 -6.30 1.94 -23.64
C VAL A 107 -6.18 2.77 -24.91
N ARG A 108 -5.38 3.86 -24.89
CA ARG A 108 -5.21 4.75 -26.05
C ARG A 108 -4.54 4.08 -27.23
N GLN A 109 -3.63 3.15 -26.99
CA GLN A 109 -2.92 2.40 -28.03
C GLN A 109 -3.71 1.19 -28.54
N GLY A 110 -4.90 0.92 -28.00
CA GLY A 110 -5.71 -0.24 -28.34
C GLY A 110 -5.09 -1.57 -27.89
N ILE A 111 -4.09 -1.53 -27.00
CA ILE A 111 -3.46 -2.73 -26.46
C ILE A 111 -4.45 -3.50 -25.57
N SER A 112 -5.35 -2.78 -24.90
CA SER A 112 -6.48 -3.35 -24.15
C SER A 112 -7.64 -3.65 -25.11
N ALA A 113 -7.45 -4.56 -26.05
CA ALA A 113 -8.49 -4.93 -27.00
C ALA A 113 -9.63 -5.74 -26.34
N ASP A 114 -9.38 -6.30 -25.14
CA ASP A 114 -10.37 -7.05 -24.38
C ASP A 114 -11.14 -6.13 -23.42
N PRO A 115 -12.48 -6.05 -23.56
CA PRO A 115 -13.31 -5.21 -22.67
C PRO A 115 -13.22 -5.63 -21.20
N VAL A 116 -13.01 -6.93 -20.91
CA VAL A 116 -12.98 -7.44 -19.53
C VAL A 116 -11.77 -6.90 -18.80
N THR A 117 -10.57 -7.01 -19.35
CA THR A 117 -9.33 -6.50 -18.76
C THR A 117 -9.36 -4.97 -18.60
N THR A 118 -9.96 -4.27 -19.57
CA THR A 118 -10.14 -2.82 -19.49
C THR A 118 -11.03 -2.42 -18.30
N ILE A 119 -12.14 -3.13 -18.10
CA ILE A 119 -13.08 -2.87 -16.99
C ILE A 119 -12.42 -3.24 -15.65
N MET A 120 -11.71 -4.37 -15.58
CA MET A 120 -11.00 -4.79 -14.37
C MET A 120 -9.97 -3.75 -13.94
N GLY A 121 -9.11 -3.28 -14.85
CA GLY A 121 -8.15 -2.22 -14.56
C GLY A 121 -8.80 -0.90 -14.11
N ALA A 122 -9.97 -0.54 -14.67
CA ALA A 122 -10.73 0.62 -14.20
C ALA A 122 -11.24 0.44 -12.77
N ILE A 123 -11.71 -0.77 -12.41
CA ILE A 123 -12.17 -1.10 -11.06
C ILE A 123 -11.00 -1.02 -10.07
N GLU A 124 -9.84 -1.59 -10.41
CA GLU A 124 -8.63 -1.53 -9.59
C GLU A 124 -8.22 -0.08 -9.32
N LEU A 125 -8.14 0.75 -10.35
CA LEU A 125 -7.83 2.18 -10.20
C LEU A 125 -8.85 2.95 -9.35
N MET A 126 -10.13 2.57 -9.40
CA MET A 126 -11.16 3.15 -8.51
C MET A 126 -10.92 2.75 -7.05
N LEU A 127 -10.59 1.48 -6.79
CA LEU A 127 -10.30 0.99 -5.43
C LEU A 127 -9.07 1.69 -4.87
N ASP A 128 -8.01 1.83 -5.64
CA ASP A 128 -6.81 2.57 -5.32
C ASP A 128 -7.10 4.04 -4.98
N GLY A 129 -7.88 4.70 -5.81
CA GLY A 129 -8.30 6.08 -5.58
C GLY A 129 -9.04 6.26 -4.27
N VAL A 130 -9.97 5.36 -3.95
CA VAL A 130 -10.70 5.36 -2.67
C VAL A 130 -9.75 5.07 -1.50
N ALA A 131 -8.87 4.10 -1.63
CA ALA A 131 -7.89 3.75 -0.59
C ALA A 131 -6.95 4.94 -0.31
N LEU A 132 -6.41 5.59 -1.34
CA LEU A 132 -5.60 6.79 -1.20
C LEU A 132 -6.38 7.93 -0.55
N TYR A 133 -7.61 8.19 -0.98
CA TYR A 133 -8.46 9.20 -0.36
C TYR A 133 -8.57 8.96 1.15
N LEU A 134 -8.82 7.73 1.58
CA LEU A 134 -8.93 7.37 3.00
C LEU A 134 -7.62 7.57 3.78
N LEU A 135 -6.46 7.40 3.13
CA LEU A 135 -5.14 7.62 3.75
C LEU A 135 -4.78 9.10 3.90
N PHE A 136 -5.24 9.95 2.97
CA PHE A 136 -4.89 11.37 2.96
C PHE A 136 -5.98 12.26 3.56
N ALA A 137 -7.23 11.78 3.69
CA ALA A 137 -8.32 12.46 4.38
C ALA A 137 -8.17 12.36 5.91
N ASN A 138 -8.78 13.31 6.64
CA ASN A 138 -8.85 13.23 8.10
C ASN A 138 -9.89 12.16 8.53
N PRO A 139 -9.61 11.37 9.58
CA PRO A 139 -8.45 11.35 10.49
C PRO A 139 -7.25 10.52 10.01
N GLY A 140 -7.30 9.87 8.84
CA GLY A 140 -6.21 9.03 8.32
C GLY A 140 -4.87 9.78 8.28
N ARG A 141 -4.86 11.03 7.76
CA ARG A 141 -3.67 11.87 7.68
C ARG A 141 -3.02 12.12 9.05
N GLN A 142 -3.81 12.27 10.11
CA GLN A 142 -3.29 12.56 11.45
C GLN A 142 -2.59 11.36 12.07
N TRP A 143 -2.98 10.15 11.69
CA TRP A 143 -2.41 8.92 12.22
C TRP A 143 -0.95 8.70 11.78
N PHE A 144 -0.52 9.31 10.67
CA PHE A 144 0.86 9.20 10.15
C PHE A 144 1.80 10.30 10.65
N LYS A 145 1.35 11.21 11.46
CA LYS A 145 2.18 12.20 12.16
C LYS A 145 2.72 11.58 13.44
#